data_5204fc6fa92e3c9c9eb4fb2b1283679c
#
_entry.id   5204fc6fa92e3c9c9eb4fb2b1283679c
#
_cell.length_a   1.000
_cell.length_b   1.000
_cell.length_c   1.000
_cell.angle_alpha   90.00
_cell.angle_beta   90.00
_cell.angle_gamma   90.00
#
_symmetry.space_group_name_H-M   'P 1'
#
loop_
_entity.id
_entity.type
_entity.pdbx_description
1 polymer ?
#
loop_
_entity_poly.entity_id
_entity_poly.type
_entity_poly.pdbx_seq_one_letter_code
_entity_poly.pdbx_strand_id
1 'polypeptide(L)'
;LLGIVPDNLDPKLSVDPAREAFWKKMQELQEKGWTLSMHGCHHVYTTKRGGSFPLNAQSEFAGKSYEEQYQLLESGQKKLLDRGIETKLFMAPGHTFDKTTLRALKALGFTHVTDGFGDLPYVRSGMTFLPIAFLRKYAFSDREGMTTIVIHANHSTVAELKAYEEMIDANRENIVPYSDFFKLEAKPQCMTARIREYV
;
A
#
# COMPACT_ATOMS: atom_id res chain seq x y z
N LEU A 1 6.17 -2.42 -7.17
CA LEU A 1 4.97 -2.76 -6.41
C LEU A 1 3.71 -2.36 -7.18
N LEU A 2 2.69 -3.21 -7.16
CA LEU A 2 1.35 -2.89 -7.66
C LEU A 2 0.32 -3.13 -6.54
N GLY A 3 -0.54 -2.12 -6.30
CA GLY A 3 -1.71 -2.24 -5.44
C GLY A 3 -2.91 -2.74 -6.23
N ILE A 4 -3.48 -3.87 -5.83
CA ILE A 4 -4.64 -4.47 -6.49
C ILE A 4 -5.86 -4.29 -5.61
N VAL A 5 -6.91 -3.70 -6.15
CA VAL A 5 -8.24 -3.66 -5.51
C VAL A 5 -8.97 -4.97 -5.86
N PRO A 6 -9.22 -5.86 -4.90
CA PRO A 6 -9.75 -7.21 -5.19
C PRO A 6 -11.15 -7.20 -5.80
N ASP A 7 -11.98 -6.26 -5.37
CA ASP A 7 -13.39 -6.15 -5.76
C ASP A 7 -13.75 -4.67 -5.92
N ASN A 8 -13.21 -4.04 -6.97
CA ASN A 8 -13.37 -2.61 -7.15
C ASN A 8 -14.83 -2.19 -7.33
N LEU A 9 -15.31 -1.37 -6.40
CA LEU A 9 -16.63 -0.72 -6.45
C LEU A 9 -16.52 0.81 -6.53
N ASP A 10 -15.30 1.35 -6.63
CA ASP A 10 -15.08 2.79 -6.82
C ASP A 10 -15.33 3.16 -8.30
N PRO A 11 -16.37 3.94 -8.59
CA PRO A 11 -16.67 4.33 -9.97
C PRO A 11 -15.57 5.18 -10.62
N LYS A 12 -14.74 5.84 -9.82
CA LYS A 12 -13.59 6.63 -10.33
C LYS A 12 -12.45 5.76 -10.84
N LEU A 13 -12.33 4.53 -10.33
CA LEU A 13 -11.33 3.57 -10.77
C LEU A 13 -11.89 2.60 -11.84
N SER A 14 -13.20 2.58 -12.05
CA SER A 14 -13.86 1.70 -13.01
C SER A 14 -13.87 2.33 -14.42
N VAL A 15 -12.67 2.61 -14.95
CA VAL A 15 -12.49 3.25 -16.27
C VAL A 15 -12.87 2.30 -17.40
N ASP A 16 -12.54 1.01 -17.24
CA ASP A 16 -12.83 -0.06 -18.18
C ASP A 16 -13.66 -1.18 -17.53
N PRO A 17 -14.43 -1.96 -18.30
CA PRO A 17 -15.05 -3.17 -17.79
C PRO A 17 -14.02 -4.16 -17.24
N ALA A 18 -14.42 -4.92 -16.21
CA ALA A 18 -13.58 -5.97 -15.64
C ALA A 18 -13.23 -7.02 -16.73
N ARG A 19 -11.94 -7.40 -16.80
CA ARG A 19 -11.43 -8.33 -17.83
C ARG A 19 -10.62 -9.45 -17.16
N GLU A 20 -10.82 -10.68 -17.58
CA GLU A 20 -10.00 -11.82 -17.14
C GLU A 20 -8.53 -11.63 -17.50
N ALA A 21 -8.23 -10.95 -18.61
CA ALA A 21 -6.86 -10.63 -19.01
C ALA A 21 -6.09 -9.80 -17.97
N PHE A 22 -6.79 -9.01 -17.13
CA PHE A 22 -6.16 -8.29 -16.01
C PHE A 22 -5.54 -9.27 -15.01
N TRP A 23 -6.30 -10.28 -14.58
CA TRP A 23 -5.84 -11.24 -13.59
C TRP A 23 -4.67 -12.07 -14.10
N LYS A 24 -4.75 -12.54 -15.35
CA LYS A 24 -3.65 -13.22 -16.02
C LYS A 24 -2.40 -12.34 -16.06
N LYS A 25 -2.55 -11.04 -16.36
CA LYS A 25 -1.43 -10.10 -16.37
C LYS A 25 -0.82 -9.92 -14.98
N MET A 26 -1.62 -9.86 -13.92
CA MET A 26 -1.13 -9.76 -12.55
C MET A 26 -0.34 -11.01 -12.14
N GLN A 27 -0.81 -12.21 -12.49
CA GLN A 27 -0.09 -13.47 -12.29
C GLN A 27 1.26 -13.46 -13.02
N GLU A 28 1.28 -13.11 -14.30
CA GLU A 28 2.53 -13.01 -15.10
C GLU A 28 3.53 -12.01 -14.47
N LEU A 29 3.05 -10.92 -13.91
CA LEU A 29 3.92 -9.93 -13.26
C LEU A 29 4.45 -10.48 -11.93
N GLN A 30 3.64 -11.19 -11.15
CA GLN A 30 4.07 -11.84 -9.91
C GLN A 30 5.16 -12.89 -10.21
N GLU A 31 4.98 -13.72 -11.24
CA GLU A 31 5.98 -14.70 -11.70
C GLU A 31 7.30 -14.03 -12.14
N LYS A 32 7.23 -12.82 -12.70
CA LYS A 32 8.40 -12.00 -13.05
C LYS A 32 9.05 -11.28 -11.88
N GLY A 33 8.59 -11.53 -10.64
CA GLY A 33 9.14 -10.96 -9.42
C GLY A 33 8.58 -9.58 -9.03
N TRP A 34 7.48 -9.13 -9.66
CA TRP A 34 6.78 -7.93 -9.20
C TRP A 34 6.10 -8.20 -7.86
N THR A 35 6.24 -7.28 -6.93
CA THR A 35 5.51 -7.35 -5.66
C THR A 35 4.07 -6.88 -5.87
N LEU A 36 3.11 -7.70 -5.47
CA LEU A 36 1.69 -7.35 -5.46
C LEU A 36 1.24 -7.11 -4.03
N SER A 37 0.34 -6.15 -3.83
CA SER A 37 -0.27 -5.87 -2.53
C SER A 37 -1.79 -5.82 -2.64
N MET A 38 -2.48 -6.18 -1.57
CA MET A 38 -3.92 -5.97 -1.47
C MET A 38 -4.20 -4.50 -1.16
N HIS A 39 -4.87 -3.80 -2.07
CA HIS A 39 -5.22 -2.38 -1.94
C HIS A 39 -6.68 -2.20 -1.51
N GLY A 40 -6.91 -2.38 -0.22
CA GLY A 40 -8.27 -2.45 0.33
C GLY A 40 -9.05 -3.67 -0.13
N CYS A 41 -10.36 -3.56 -0.19
CA CYS A 41 -11.26 -4.55 -0.77
C CYS A 41 -12.06 -3.95 -1.94
N HIS A 42 -12.81 -2.88 -1.68
CA HIS A 42 -13.69 -2.23 -2.66
C HIS A 42 -13.19 -0.86 -3.11
N HIS A 43 -12.23 -0.27 -2.43
CA HIS A 43 -11.75 1.11 -2.59
C HIS A 43 -12.87 2.16 -2.40
N VAL A 44 -13.82 1.88 -1.52
CA VAL A 44 -14.96 2.78 -1.22
C VAL A 44 -14.88 3.30 0.20
N TYR A 45 -14.78 4.61 0.35
CA TYR A 45 -14.71 5.26 1.66
C TYR A 45 -16.09 5.38 2.29
N THR A 46 -16.35 4.61 3.34
CA THR A 46 -17.64 4.50 4.00
C THR A 46 -17.68 5.13 5.38
N THR A 47 -16.52 5.53 5.93
CA THR A 47 -16.43 6.23 7.22
C THR A 47 -15.78 7.62 7.05
N LYS A 48 -16.05 8.51 8.03
CA LYS A 48 -15.42 9.84 8.13
C LYS A 48 -14.32 9.83 9.21
N ARG A 49 -13.46 8.79 9.20
CA ARG A 49 -12.36 8.64 10.14
C ARG A 49 -11.10 8.22 9.40
N GLY A 50 -10.06 9.06 9.45
CA GLY A 50 -8.76 8.77 8.81
C GLY A 50 -7.92 7.73 9.56
N GLY A 51 -8.22 7.45 10.82
CA GLY A 51 -7.50 6.44 11.60
C GLY A 51 -6.13 6.89 12.10
N SER A 52 -5.14 6.00 11.96
CA SER A 52 -3.80 6.19 12.52
C SER A 52 -2.85 7.00 11.62
N PHE A 53 -3.29 7.37 10.43
CA PHE A 53 -2.49 8.04 9.42
C PHE A 53 -3.28 9.27 8.92
N PRO A 54 -2.91 10.50 9.26
CA PRO A 54 -3.79 11.66 9.12
C PRO A 54 -3.80 12.30 7.73
N LEU A 55 -3.58 11.54 6.66
CA LEU A 55 -3.56 12.07 5.29
C LEU A 55 -4.95 12.25 4.69
N ASN A 56 -5.94 11.51 5.17
CA ASN A 56 -7.30 11.58 4.67
C ASN A 56 -8.30 11.47 5.83
N ALA A 57 -9.40 12.21 5.75
CA ALA A 57 -10.47 12.19 6.75
C ALA A 57 -11.50 11.06 6.54
N GLN A 58 -11.37 10.27 5.48
CA GLN A 58 -12.28 9.18 5.11
C GLN A 58 -11.54 7.86 5.03
N SER A 59 -12.24 6.75 5.26
CA SER A 59 -11.64 5.42 5.20
C SER A 59 -12.62 4.36 4.71
N GLU A 60 -12.06 3.34 4.10
CA GLU A 60 -12.78 2.08 3.85
C GLU A 60 -12.90 1.24 5.14
N PHE A 61 -11.93 1.33 6.04
CA PHE A 61 -11.78 0.48 7.23
C PHE A 61 -11.92 1.23 8.55
N ALA A 62 -11.12 2.27 8.76
CA ALA A 62 -10.99 2.93 10.06
C ALA A 62 -12.34 3.40 10.63
N GLY A 63 -12.58 3.10 11.91
CA GLY A 63 -13.81 3.43 12.61
C GLY A 63 -14.94 2.43 12.50
N LYS A 64 -14.76 1.33 11.74
CA LYS A 64 -15.68 0.18 11.74
C LYS A 64 -15.35 -0.76 12.91
N SER A 65 -16.29 -1.64 13.26
CA SER A 65 -16.05 -2.72 14.20
C SER A 65 -14.96 -3.70 13.70
N TYR A 66 -14.42 -4.49 14.61
CA TYR A 66 -13.43 -5.51 14.24
C TYR A 66 -14.01 -6.52 13.24
N GLU A 67 -15.23 -6.95 13.50
CA GLU A 67 -15.90 -7.96 12.68
C GLU A 67 -16.12 -7.46 11.25
N GLU A 68 -16.62 -6.23 11.10
CA GLU A 68 -16.80 -5.62 9.77
C GLU A 68 -15.47 -5.48 9.01
N GLN A 69 -14.40 -5.04 9.70
CA GLN A 69 -13.09 -4.90 9.08
C GLN A 69 -12.50 -6.27 8.71
N TYR A 70 -12.63 -7.26 9.58
CA TYR A 70 -12.14 -8.61 9.35
C TYR A 70 -12.83 -9.25 8.13
N GLN A 71 -14.17 -9.22 8.07
CA GLN A 71 -14.94 -9.80 6.97
C GLN A 71 -14.61 -9.13 5.63
N LEU A 72 -14.44 -7.81 5.63
CA LEU A 72 -14.09 -7.06 4.43
C LEU A 72 -12.68 -7.42 3.93
N LEU A 73 -11.70 -7.50 4.82
CA LEU A 73 -10.33 -7.90 4.50
C LEU A 73 -10.24 -9.36 4.05
N GLU A 74 -10.96 -10.27 4.74
CA GLU A 74 -11.03 -11.69 4.38
C GLU A 74 -11.64 -11.89 2.98
N SER A 75 -12.72 -11.17 2.68
CA SER A 75 -13.34 -11.19 1.35
C SER A 75 -12.37 -10.76 0.26
N GLY A 76 -11.63 -9.67 0.49
CA GLY A 76 -10.61 -9.20 -0.45
C GLY A 76 -9.47 -10.19 -0.64
N GLN A 77 -8.96 -10.75 0.46
CA GLN A 77 -7.90 -11.77 0.42
C GLN A 77 -8.37 -13.02 -0.35
N LYS A 78 -9.57 -13.51 -0.05
CA LYS A 78 -10.14 -14.67 -0.74
C LYS A 78 -10.26 -14.42 -2.24
N LYS A 79 -10.72 -13.25 -2.66
CA LYS A 79 -10.82 -12.90 -4.10
C LYS A 79 -9.46 -12.91 -4.79
N LEU A 80 -8.39 -12.44 -4.15
CA LEU A 80 -7.04 -12.52 -4.69
C LEU A 80 -6.56 -13.98 -4.80
N LEU A 81 -6.78 -14.77 -3.75
CA LEU A 81 -6.42 -16.20 -3.76
C LEU A 81 -7.17 -17.00 -4.82
N ASP A 82 -8.47 -16.76 -5.00
CA ASP A 82 -9.30 -17.37 -6.06
C ASP A 82 -8.79 -17.02 -7.47
N ARG A 83 -8.00 -15.94 -7.59
CA ARG A 83 -7.31 -15.49 -8.82
C ARG A 83 -5.84 -15.89 -8.89
N GLY A 84 -5.38 -16.78 -8.00
CA GLY A 84 -3.99 -17.24 -7.96
C GLY A 84 -2.98 -16.18 -7.52
N ILE A 85 -3.43 -15.12 -6.84
CA ILE A 85 -2.57 -14.06 -6.31
C ILE A 85 -2.46 -14.22 -4.80
N GLU A 86 -1.25 -14.49 -4.32
CA GLU A 86 -0.96 -14.57 -2.90
C GLU A 86 -0.11 -13.35 -2.48
N THR A 87 -0.56 -12.65 -1.45
CA THR A 87 0.20 -11.55 -0.85
C THR A 87 -0.02 -11.46 0.65
N LYS A 88 1.03 -11.06 1.37
CA LYS A 88 1.00 -10.73 2.80
C LYS A 88 1.25 -9.23 3.03
N LEU A 89 1.18 -8.45 1.96
CA LEU A 89 1.38 -7.01 1.96
C LEU A 89 0.04 -6.29 1.75
N PHE A 90 -0.28 -5.39 2.65
CA PHE A 90 -1.46 -4.54 2.59
C PHE A 90 -1.09 -3.10 2.23
N MET A 91 -1.86 -2.49 1.36
CA MET A 91 -1.81 -1.08 0.99
C MET A 91 -3.16 -0.45 1.32
N ALA A 92 -3.20 0.50 2.23
CA ALA A 92 -4.46 1.10 2.66
C ALA A 92 -4.98 2.11 1.63
N PRO A 93 -6.24 1.99 1.15
CA PRO A 93 -6.85 3.02 0.33
C PRO A 93 -6.85 4.37 1.05
N GLY A 94 -6.40 5.41 0.36
CA GLY A 94 -6.26 6.75 0.94
C GLY A 94 -5.31 6.82 2.13
N HIS A 95 -4.45 5.82 2.33
CA HIS A 95 -3.54 5.70 3.47
C HIS A 95 -4.25 5.64 4.83
N THR A 96 -5.50 5.16 4.88
CA THR A 96 -6.34 5.22 6.07
C THR A 96 -6.62 3.84 6.64
N PHE A 97 -6.23 3.65 7.90
CA PHE A 97 -6.44 2.44 8.70
C PHE A 97 -6.35 2.78 10.19
N ASP A 98 -6.81 1.89 11.06
CA ASP A 98 -6.68 2.04 12.50
C ASP A 98 -6.07 0.78 13.16
N LYS A 99 -5.98 0.78 14.50
CA LYS A 99 -5.45 -0.38 15.24
C LYS A 99 -6.30 -1.63 15.04
N THR A 100 -7.59 -1.47 14.79
CA THR A 100 -8.51 -2.56 14.52
C THR A 100 -8.22 -3.20 13.16
N THR A 101 -7.93 -2.38 12.15
CA THR A 101 -7.47 -2.83 10.83
C THR A 101 -6.20 -3.67 10.94
N LEU A 102 -5.19 -3.20 11.67
CA LEU A 102 -3.93 -3.93 11.86
C LEU A 102 -4.14 -5.25 12.58
N ARG A 103 -5.06 -5.31 13.55
CA ARG A 103 -5.40 -6.55 14.26
C ARG A 103 -6.07 -7.56 13.33
N ALA A 104 -7.00 -7.11 12.47
CA ALA A 104 -7.68 -7.95 11.51
C ALA A 104 -6.72 -8.47 10.43
N LEU A 105 -5.88 -7.61 9.86
CA LEU A 105 -4.83 -7.99 8.92
C LEU A 105 -3.91 -9.07 9.49
N LYS A 106 -3.44 -8.89 10.73
CA LYS A 106 -2.59 -9.87 11.40
C LYS A 106 -3.29 -11.22 11.59
N ALA A 107 -4.57 -11.22 11.97
CA ALA A 107 -5.36 -12.44 12.12
C ALA A 107 -5.53 -13.20 10.79
N LEU A 108 -5.55 -12.48 9.66
CA LEU A 108 -5.60 -13.01 8.30
C LEU A 108 -4.20 -13.38 7.73
N GLY A 109 -3.13 -13.25 8.53
CA GLY A 109 -1.78 -13.64 8.14
C GLY A 109 -1.02 -12.59 7.33
N PHE A 110 -1.52 -11.36 7.19
CA PHE A 110 -0.72 -10.26 6.66
C PHE A 110 0.42 -9.89 7.61
N THR A 111 1.54 -9.50 7.05
CA THR A 111 2.76 -9.21 7.81
C THR A 111 3.28 -7.80 7.56
N HIS A 112 2.96 -7.21 6.42
CA HIS A 112 3.49 -5.91 6.00
C HIS A 112 2.40 -4.92 5.60
N VAL A 113 2.68 -3.63 5.84
CA VAL A 113 1.86 -2.48 5.42
C VAL A 113 2.74 -1.47 4.70
N THR A 114 2.29 -0.91 3.58
CA THR A 114 3.07 0.03 2.76
C THR A 114 3.17 1.44 3.36
N ASP A 115 2.37 1.74 4.38
CA ASP A 115 2.15 3.10 4.87
C ASP A 115 3.04 3.39 6.08
N GLY A 116 4.36 3.29 5.90
CA GLY A 116 5.37 3.57 6.90
C GLY A 116 5.97 4.97 6.77
N PHE A 117 6.38 5.55 7.91
CA PHE A 117 7.12 6.82 7.97
C PHE A 117 8.62 6.57 7.98
N GLY A 118 9.39 7.59 7.60
CA GLY A 118 10.85 7.56 7.66
C GLY A 118 11.47 6.86 6.46
N ASP A 119 12.67 6.33 6.67
CA ASP A 119 13.54 5.85 5.59
C ASP A 119 13.94 4.36 5.77
N LEU A 120 13.48 3.72 6.84
CA LEU A 120 13.74 2.29 7.14
C LEU A 120 12.47 1.58 7.62
N PRO A 121 12.29 0.29 7.29
CA PRO A 121 11.20 -0.50 7.81
C PRO A 121 11.20 -0.55 9.34
N TYR A 122 10.00 -0.54 9.93
CA TYR A 122 9.85 -0.67 11.38
C TYR A 122 8.68 -1.56 11.78
N VAL A 123 8.75 -2.13 12.97
CA VAL A 123 7.67 -2.97 13.52
C VAL A 123 6.81 -2.15 14.49
N ARG A 124 5.49 -2.17 14.24
CA ARG A 124 4.46 -1.59 15.11
C ARG A 124 3.23 -2.47 15.14
N SER A 125 2.64 -2.69 16.31
CA SER A 125 1.43 -3.53 16.49
C SER A 125 1.56 -4.94 15.89
N GLY A 126 2.79 -5.46 15.81
CA GLY A 126 3.08 -6.78 15.23
C GLY A 126 3.01 -6.86 13.70
N MET A 127 3.02 -5.70 13.02
CA MET A 127 3.11 -5.56 11.57
C MET A 127 4.39 -4.81 11.21
N THR A 128 5.00 -5.13 10.08
CA THR A 128 6.12 -4.38 9.51
C THR A 128 5.61 -3.29 8.60
N PHE A 129 6.00 -2.05 8.88
CA PHE A 129 5.67 -0.88 8.08
C PHE A 129 6.82 -0.57 7.12
N LEU A 130 6.49 -0.43 5.84
CA LEU A 130 7.45 -0.08 4.80
C LEU A 130 7.30 1.41 4.45
N PRO A 131 8.41 2.16 4.42
CA PRO A 131 8.39 3.61 4.20
C PRO A 131 7.76 4.06 2.89
N ILE A 132 7.04 5.18 2.96
CA ILE A 132 6.47 5.89 1.82
C ILE A 132 6.90 7.36 1.86
N ALA A 133 7.30 7.90 0.72
CA ALA A 133 7.63 9.31 0.57
C ALA A 133 6.36 10.12 0.31
N PHE A 134 5.95 10.94 1.29
CA PHE A 134 4.81 11.85 1.14
C PHE A 134 5.04 12.93 0.10
N LEU A 135 6.28 13.39 0.00
CA LEU A 135 6.69 14.37 -0.99
C LEU A 135 7.79 13.75 -1.86
N ARG A 136 7.52 13.59 -3.14
CA ARG A 136 8.44 13.01 -4.13
C ARG A 136 9.85 13.61 -4.11
N LYS A 137 9.97 14.90 -3.85
CA LYS A 137 11.27 15.60 -3.76
C LYS A 137 12.21 15.05 -2.68
N TYR A 138 11.70 14.31 -1.70
CA TYR A 138 12.51 13.71 -0.64
C TYR A 138 12.84 12.23 -0.90
N ALA A 139 12.28 11.63 -1.94
CA ALA A 139 12.52 10.22 -2.23
C ALA A 139 13.95 9.92 -2.68
N PHE A 140 14.61 10.89 -3.30
CA PHE A 140 16.00 10.78 -3.78
C PHE A 140 16.94 11.72 -2.98
N SER A 141 16.77 11.76 -1.67
CA SER A 141 17.65 12.53 -0.78
C SER A 141 18.90 11.71 -0.42
N ASP A 142 19.97 12.41 0.03
CA ASP A 142 21.24 11.78 0.47
C ASP A 142 21.13 10.99 1.79
N ARG A 143 19.92 10.68 2.25
CA ARG A 143 19.69 9.90 3.47
C ARG A 143 19.80 8.41 3.18
N GLU A 144 20.45 7.70 4.07
CA GLU A 144 20.45 6.23 4.04
C GLU A 144 19.05 5.71 4.29
N GLY A 145 18.61 4.75 3.47
CA GLY A 145 17.33 4.11 3.63
C GLY A 145 16.69 3.74 2.31
N MET A 146 15.42 3.45 2.38
CA MET A 146 14.63 3.02 1.25
C MET A 146 13.18 3.54 1.41
N THR A 147 12.63 4.12 0.37
CA THR A 147 11.27 4.65 0.40
C THR A 147 10.52 4.32 -0.90
N THR A 148 9.22 4.53 -0.91
CA THR A 148 8.36 4.28 -2.06
C THR A 148 7.75 5.58 -2.56
N ILE A 149 7.76 5.78 -3.88
CA ILE A 149 6.99 6.84 -4.54
C ILE A 149 5.68 6.24 -5.02
N VAL A 150 4.56 6.88 -4.67
CA VAL A 150 3.24 6.48 -5.15
C VAL A 150 2.90 7.19 -6.46
N ILE A 151 2.52 6.42 -7.47
CA ILE A 151 2.06 6.90 -8.78
C ILE A 151 0.66 6.37 -9.03
N HIS A 152 -0.30 7.27 -9.27
CA HIS A 152 -1.66 6.94 -9.64
C HIS A 152 -1.83 7.09 -11.16
N ALA A 153 -1.34 6.10 -11.92
CA ALA A 153 -1.31 6.17 -13.38
C ALA A 153 -2.69 6.44 -14.02
N ASN A 154 -3.76 5.91 -13.42
CA ASN A 154 -5.14 6.08 -13.91
C ASN A 154 -5.64 7.53 -13.86
N HIS A 155 -5.04 8.37 -13.03
CA HIS A 155 -5.41 9.79 -12.86
C HIS A 155 -4.36 10.74 -13.42
N SER A 156 -3.24 10.21 -13.91
CA SER A 156 -2.15 11.03 -14.43
C SER A 156 -2.41 11.45 -15.87
N THR A 157 -2.13 12.70 -16.16
CA THR A 157 -2.06 13.23 -17.53
C THR A 157 -0.84 12.66 -18.27
N VAL A 158 -0.83 12.74 -19.60
CA VAL A 158 0.33 12.33 -20.41
C VAL A 158 1.60 13.12 -20.01
N ALA A 159 1.45 14.41 -19.68
CA ALA A 159 2.57 15.25 -19.23
C ALA A 159 3.14 14.76 -17.88
N GLU A 160 2.27 14.39 -16.94
CA GLU A 160 2.70 13.82 -15.65
C GLU A 160 3.37 12.46 -15.81
N LEU A 161 2.85 11.59 -16.69
CA LEU A 161 3.48 10.31 -16.98
C LEU A 161 4.88 10.49 -17.57
N LYS A 162 5.05 11.46 -18.50
CA LYS A 162 6.35 11.80 -19.04
C LYS A 162 7.31 12.34 -17.96
N ALA A 163 6.82 13.20 -17.06
CA ALA A 163 7.63 13.69 -15.94
C ALA A 163 8.04 12.56 -14.97
N TYR A 164 7.21 11.53 -14.78
CA TYR A 164 7.60 10.32 -14.02
C TYR A 164 8.68 9.52 -14.76
N GLU A 165 8.57 9.37 -16.08
CA GLU A 165 9.58 8.68 -16.89
C GLU A 165 10.93 9.40 -16.78
N GLU A 166 10.97 10.71 -16.98
CA GLU A 166 12.16 11.54 -16.83
C GLU A 166 12.78 11.45 -15.42
N MET A 167 11.93 11.45 -14.38
CA MET A 167 12.37 11.28 -12.99
C MET A 167 12.99 9.89 -12.77
N ILE A 168 12.38 8.84 -13.29
CA ILE A 168 12.87 7.46 -13.18
C ILE A 168 14.21 7.33 -13.91
N ASP A 169 14.32 7.86 -15.11
CA ASP A 169 15.55 7.79 -15.91
C ASP A 169 16.70 8.54 -15.25
N ALA A 170 16.43 9.72 -14.70
CA ALA A 170 17.43 10.52 -13.99
C ALA A 170 17.93 9.89 -12.69
N ASN A 171 17.18 8.95 -12.10
CA ASN A 171 17.50 8.33 -10.82
C ASN A 171 17.60 6.79 -10.91
N ARG A 172 17.78 6.25 -12.09
CA ARG A 172 17.73 4.80 -12.37
C ARG A 172 18.66 3.97 -11.48
N GLU A 173 19.83 4.47 -11.17
CA GLU A 173 20.82 3.83 -10.28
C GLU A 173 20.37 3.75 -8.81
N ASN A 174 19.45 4.63 -8.39
CA ASN A 174 18.90 4.67 -7.03
C ASN A 174 17.57 3.92 -6.91
N ILE A 175 17.05 3.35 -8.01
CA ILE A 175 15.79 2.61 -8.02
C ILE A 175 16.09 1.12 -7.96
N VAL A 176 15.53 0.47 -6.94
CA VAL A 176 15.71 -0.96 -6.68
C VAL A 176 14.37 -1.70 -6.70
N PRO A 177 14.36 -3.02 -6.87
CA PRO A 177 13.14 -3.80 -6.77
C PRO A 177 12.46 -3.61 -5.42
N TYR A 178 11.13 -3.51 -5.40
CA TYR A 178 10.38 -3.36 -4.14
C TYR A 178 10.63 -4.52 -3.17
N SER A 179 10.89 -5.71 -3.68
CA SER A 179 11.23 -6.90 -2.89
C SER A 179 12.49 -6.72 -2.01
N ASP A 180 13.32 -5.72 -2.27
CA ASP A 180 14.50 -5.43 -1.46
C ASP A 180 14.13 -4.90 -0.06
N PHE A 181 12.93 -4.32 0.12
CA PHE A 181 12.41 -4.01 1.45
C PHE A 181 12.37 -5.23 2.38
N PHE A 182 12.02 -6.40 1.85
CA PHE A 182 11.91 -7.63 2.64
C PHE A 182 13.26 -8.20 3.10
N LYS A 183 14.36 -7.65 2.58
CA LYS A 183 15.73 -8.00 2.98
C LYS A 183 16.24 -7.10 4.11
N LEU A 184 15.58 -5.97 4.35
CA LEU A 184 15.98 -5.02 5.39
C LEU A 184 15.48 -5.48 6.76
N GLU A 185 16.32 -5.33 7.77
CA GLU A 185 15.93 -5.60 9.16
C GLU A 185 14.96 -4.51 9.65
N ALA A 186 13.75 -4.92 10.00
CA ALA A 186 12.77 -4.02 10.60
C ALA A 186 12.97 -3.92 12.11
N LYS A 187 13.25 -2.73 12.61
CA LYS A 187 13.44 -2.48 14.06
C LYS A 187 12.13 -2.05 14.72
N PRO A 188 11.92 -2.35 16.02
CA PRO A 188 10.79 -1.80 16.75
C PRO A 188 10.75 -0.28 16.66
N GLN A 189 9.58 0.30 16.36
CA GLN A 189 9.44 1.74 16.30
C GLN A 189 9.70 2.38 17.67
N CYS A 190 10.67 3.29 17.77
CA CYS A 190 10.97 3.98 19.02
C CYS A 190 9.89 5.02 19.37
N MET A 191 9.75 5.37 20.67
CA MET A 191 8.74 6.31 21.13
C MET A 191 8.86 7.72 20.52
N THR A 192 10.09 8.19 20.30
CA THR A 192 10.35 9.49 19.67
C THR A 192 9.93 9.55 18.20
N ALA A 193 10.07 8.45 17.46
CA ALA A 193 9.58 8.33 16.09
C ALA A 193 8.03 8.34 16.05
N ARG A 194 7.37 7.69 17.03
CA ARG A 194 5.90 7.75 17.18
C ARG A 194 5.35 9.16 17.37
N ILE A 195 6.04 10.00 18.13
CA ILE A 195 5.61 11.39 18.37
C ILE A 195 5.73 12.20 17.06
N ARG A 196 6.76 11.97 16.26
CA ARG A 196 6.95 12.67 14.97
C ARG A 196 5.92 12.29 13.90
N GLU A 197 5.25 11.17 14.02
CA GLU A 197 4.15 10.78 13.13
C GLU A 197 2.88 11.62 13.32
N TYR A 198 2.73 12.32 14.45
CA TYR A 198 1.52 13.08 14.82
C TYR A 198 1.76 14.60 14.87
N VAL A 199 2.93 15.08 14.51
CA VAL A 199 3.32 16.50 14.45
C VAL A 199 3.66 16.88 13.02
#